data_06e55f49875a464721f23f597638c6d6
#
_entry.id   06e55f49875a464721f23f597638c6d6
#
_cell.length_a   1.000
_cell.length_b   1.000
_cell.length_c   1.000
_cell.angle_alpha   90.00
_cell.angle_beta   90.00
_cell.angle_gamma   90.00
#
_symmetry.space_group_name_H-M   'P 1'
#
loop_
_entity.id
_entity.type
_entity.pdbx_description
1 polymer ?
#
loop_
_entity_poly.entity_id
_entity_poly.type
_entity_poly.pdbx_seq_one_letter_code
_entity_poly.pdbx_strand_id
1 'polypeptide(L)'
;MKHFAIIYDSKTGTTKQAAEWIAEGMQTVADTEARCFTIPDVDLASVREADGVLIGAPTYFASLPGTMKAWLENHAKGLGLAGKLGGAFATEQYIPGGGEATIQELLAFELCCGMAVYSGGGSFGTPFIHFGPVGLSGNIADFRELFQTYGKRFATFCAKKDN
;
A
#
# COMPACT_ATOMS: atom_id res chain seq x y z
N MET A 1 12.24 -11.29 12.56
CA MET A 1 10.99 -10.49 12.54
C MET A 1 11.01 -9.65 11.28
N LYS A 2 9.91 -9.65 10.51
CA LYS A 2 9.74 -8.82 9.30
C LYS A 2 9.09 -7.49 9.64
N HIS A 3 9.61 -6.41 9.11
CA HIS A 3 9.10 -5.06 9.32
C HIS A 3 8.50 -4.50 8.04
N PHE A 4 7.32 -3.93 8.15
CA PHE A 4 6.61 -3.32 7.02
C PHE A 4 6.25 -1.87 7.32
N ALA A 5 6.42 -1.01 6.32
CA ALA A 5 5.98 0.38 6.36
C ALA A 5 4.81 0.57 5.39
N ILE A 6 3.75 1.21 5.84
CA ILE A 6 2.58 1.56 5.03
C ILE A 6 2.48 3.08 5.01
N ILE A 7 2.80 3.67 3.88
CA ILE A 7 2.77 5.13 3.68
C ILE A 7 1.47 5.50 2.97
N TYR A 8 0.76 6.49 3.47
CA TYR A 8 -0.49 6.91 2.84
C TYR A 8 -0.75 8.41 2.91
N ASP A 9 -1.54 8.91 1.95
CA ASP A 9 -2.20 10.22 2.02
C ASP A 9 -3.68 10.02 2.39
N SER A 10 -4.20 10.82 3.30
CA SER A 10 -5.61 10.73 3.70
C SER A 10 -6.12 12.04 4.28
N LYS A 11 -7.10 12.67 3.62
CA LYS A 11 -7.73 13.90 4.11
C LYS A 11 -8.94 13.64 5.01
N THR A 12 -9.73 12.61 4.69
CA THR A 12 -11.00 12.31 5.36
C THR A 12 -10.95 11.08 6.25
N GLY A 13 -9.82 10.37 6.26
CA GLY A 13 -9.63 9.16 7.06
C GLY A 13 -9.89 7.84 6.34
N THR A 14 -10.45 7.85 5.13
CA THR A 14 -10.79 6.61 4.40
C THR A 14 -9.56 5.81 4.02
N THR A 15 -8.55 6.45 3.41
CA THR A 15 -7.30 5.77 3.04
C THR A 15 -6.51 5.36 4.29
N LYS A 16 -6.57 6.16 5.37
CA LYS A 16 -6.01 5.78 6.68
C LYS A 16 -6.62 4.46 7.17
N GLN A 17 -7.94 4.35 7.15
CA GLN A 17 -8.64 3.15 7.60
C GLN A 17 -8.23 1.91 6.77
N ALA A 18 -8.09 2.06 5.45
CA ALA A 18 -7.59 1.00 4.58
C ALA A 18 -6.15 0.57 4.97
N ALA A 19 -5.26 1.53 5.22
CA ALA A 19 -3.89 1.27 5.67
C ALA A 19 -3.85 0.49 6.99
N GLU A 20 -4.68 0.87 7.97
CA GLU A 20 -4.79 0.20 9.25
C GLU A 20 -5.25 -1.26 9.10
N TRP A 21 -6.25 -1.54 8.25
CA TRP A 21 -6.69 -2.91 7.97
C TRP A 21 -5.64 -3.74 7.24
N ILE A 22 -4.86 -3.14 6.35
CA ILE A 22 -3.71 -3.81 5.74
C ILE A 22 -2.70 -4.21 6.83
N ALA A 23 -2.37 -3.29 7.75
CA ALA A 23 -1.46 -3.57 8.86
C ALA A 23 -2.00 -4.69 9.77
N GLU A 24 -3.31 -4.66 10.12
CA GLU A 24 -3.96 -5.75 10.85
C GLU A 24 -3.78 -7.10 10.13
N GLY A 25 -3.99 -7.14 8.81
CA GLY A 25 -3.79 -8.33 8.01
C GLY A 25 -2.35 -8.84 8.00
N MET A 26 -1.37 -7.95 7.88
CA MET A 26 0.06 -8.29 7.96
C MET A 26 0.42 -8.92 9.32
N GLN A 27 -0.07 -8.33 10.40
CA GLN A 27 0.21 -8.78 11.77
C GLN A 27 -0.41 -10.14 12.12
N THR A 28 -1.28 -10.69 11.27
CA THR A 28 -1.73 -12.10 11.42
C THR A 28 -0.67 -13.12 11.00
N VAL A 29 0.40 -12.68 10.33
CA VAL A 29 1.54 -13.54 9.96
C VAL A 29 2.57 -13.52 11.09
N ALA A 30 3.07 -14.68 11.48
CA ALA A 30 4.03 -14.78 12.57
C ALA A 30 5.30 -13.95 12.31
N ASP A 31 5.89 -13.41 13.37
CA ASP A 31 7.10 -12.61 13.32
C ASP A 31 7.03 -11.41 12.36
N THR A 32 5.89 -10.72 12.37
CA THR A 32 5.62 -9.55 11.52
C THR A 32 5.22 -8.34 12.35
N GLU A 33 5.82 -7.19 12.05
CA GLU A 33 5.43 -5.87 12.54
C GLU A 33 5.11 -4.96 11.36
N ALA A 34 3.97 -4.25 11.42
CA ALA A 34 3.56 -3.29 10.40
C ALA A 34 3.26 -1.93 11.03
N ARG A 35 3.80 -0.87 10.45
CA ARG A 35 3.62 0.52 10.89
C ARG A 35 3.01 1.36 9.79
N CYS A 36 2.03 2.18 10.14
CA CYS A 36 1.34 3.10 9.23
C CYS A 36 1.85 4.52 9.43
N PHE A 37 2.12 5.22 8.32
CA PHE A 37 2.60 6.60 8.31
C PHE A 37 1.77 7.43 7.35
N THR A 38 1.21 8.52 7.83
CA THR A 38 0.61 9.52 6.96
C THR A 38 1.68 10.48 6.44
N ILE A 39 1.59 10.93 5.20
CA ILE A 39 2.39 12.06 4.76
C ILE A 39 1.83 13.34 5.42
N PRO A 40 2.66 14.31 5.89
CA PRO A 40 4.12 14.37 5.78
C PRO A 40 4.90 13.67 6.92
N ASP A 41 4.23 13.02 7.87
CA ASP A 41 4.81 12.54 9.14
C ASP A 41 5.49 11.16 9.03
N VAL A 42 6.06 10.84 7.88
CA VAL A 42 6.73 9.56 7.63
C VAL A 42 8.06 9.51 8.36
N ASP A 43 8.23 8.48 9.21
CA ASP A 43 9.54 8.15 9.76
C ASP A 43 10.40 7.45 8.70
N LEU A 44 11.29 8.23 8.09
CA LEU A 44 12.18 7.75 7.02
C LEU A 44 13.13 6.63 7.50
N ALA A 45 13.51 6.61 8.77
CA ALA A 45 14.35 5.55 9.32
C ALA A 45 13.61 4.22 9.33
N SER A 46 12.37 4.19 9.84
CA SER A 46 11.51 3.00 9.81
C SER A 46 11.28 2.49 8.38
N VAL A 47 11.11 3.38 7.39
CA VAL A 47 10.94 2.98 5.99
C VAL A 47 12.23 2.36 5.43
N ARG A 48 13.39 2.91 5.76
CA ARG A 48 14.68 2.35 5.32
C ARG A 48 14.95 0.96 5.89
N GLU A 49 14.53 0.70 7.11
CA GLU A 49 14.71 -0.58 7.80
C GLU A 49 13.65 -1.62 7.41
N ALA A 50 12.53 -1.21 6.80
CA ALA A 50 11.46 -2.11 6.42
C ALA A 50 11.89 -3.10 5.32
N ASP A 51 11.43 -4.35 5.43
CA ASP A 51 11.58 -5.42 4.43
C ASP A 51 10.65 -5.19 3.21
N GLY A 52 9.52 -4.55 3.44
CA GLY A 52 8.56 -4.19 2.41
C GLY A 52 7.83 -2.88 2.72
N VAL A 53 7.43 -2.18 1.66
CA VAL A 53 6.76 -0.88 1.75
C VAL A 53 5.51 -0.91 0.89
N LEU A 54 4.37 -0.52 1.47
CA LEU A 54 3.13 -0.27 0.75
C LEU A 54 2.86 1.23 0.68
N ILE A 55 2.38 1.70 -0.46
CA ILE A 55 2.00 3.09 -0.66
C ILE A 55 0.53 3.18 -1.06
N GLY A 56 -0.24 4.02 -0.38
CA GLY A 56 -1.66 4.19 -0.65
C GLY A 56 -2.11 5.64 -0.76
N ALA A 57 -3.11 5.89 -1.60
CA ALA A 57 -3.64 7.22 -1.81
C ALA A 57 -5.14 7.21 -2.13
N PRO A 58 -5.86 8.31 -1.86
CA PRO A 58 -7.16 8.52 -2.44
C PRO A 58 -7.00 8.82 -3.94
N THR A 59 -8.07 8.60 -4.69
CA THR A 59 -8.13 8.88 -6.12
C THR A 59 -8.76 10.24 -6.37
N TYR A 60 -8.05 11.14 -7.02
CA TYR A 60 -8.55 12.45 -7.41
C TYR A 60 -8.43 12.61 -8.93
N PHE A 61 -9.58 12.87 -9.59
CA PHE A 61 -9.62 13.00 -11.06
C PHE A 61 -8.97 11.80 -11.78
N ALA A 62 -9.31 10.59 -11.31
CA ALA A 62 -8.78 9.31 -11.82
C ALA A 62 -7.23 9.21 -11.79
N SER A 63 -6.58 9.86 -10.82
CA SER A 63 -5.13 9.96 -10.73
C SER A 63 -4.67 10.10 -9.28
N LEU A 64 -3.37 9.98 -9.08
CA LEU A 64 -2.70 10.20 -7.80
C LEU A 64 -2.85 11.66 -7.36
N PRO A 65 -3.17 11.93 -6.06
CA PRO A 65 -3.23 13.29 -5.56
C PRO A 65 -1.90 14.03 -5.72
N GLY A 66 -1.96 15.31 -6.08
CA GLY A 66 -0.77 16.15 -6.20
C GLY A 66 0.08 16.20 -4.92
N THR A 67 -0.55 16.11 -3.75
CA THR A 67 0.14 16.03 -2.45
C THR A 67 1.01 14.79 -2.33
N MET A 68 0.47 13.61 -2.67
CA MET A 68 1.24 12.36 -2.66
C MET A 68 2.33 12.39 -3.73
N LYS A 69 2.01 12.82 -4.94
CA LYS A 69 2.99 12.90 -6.05
C LYS A 69 4.18 13.79 -5.68
N ALA A 70 3.93 14.99 -5.18
CA ALA A 70 4.98 15.91 -4.75
C ALA A 70 5.81 15.34 -3.58
N TRP A 71 5.16 14.68 -2.62
CA TRP A 71 5.86 14.07 -1.50
C TRP A 71 6.81 12.94 -1.98
N LEU A 72 6.34 12.06 -2.86
CA LEU A 72 7.15 10.99 -3.44
C LEU A 72 8.37 11.53 -4.21
N GLU A 73 8.18 12.55 -5.05
CA GLU A 73 9.28 13.17 -5.80
C GLU A 73 10.34 13.77 -4.87
N ASN A 74 9.93 14.41 -3.79
CA ASN A 74 10.85 15.04 -2.84
C ASN A 74 11.58 14.04 -1.94
N HIS A 75 11.01 12.87 -1.69
CA HIS A 75 11.55 11.92 -0.69
C HIS A 75 12.11 10.63 -1.28
N ALA A 76 11.87 10.33 -2.57
CA ALA A 76 12.25 9.05 -3.20
C ALA A 76 13.68 8.60 -2.89
N LYS A 77 14.66 9.51 -3.04
CA LYS A 77 16.07 9.20 -2.77
C LYS A 77 16.36 8.88 -1.30
N GLY A 78 15.58 9.43 -0.38
CA GLY A 78 15.74 9.26 1.06
C GLY A 78 15.08 8.02 1.63
N LEU A 79 14.17 7.37 0.89
CA LEU A 79 13.38 6.24 1.37
C LEU A 79 14.11 4.90 1.38
N GLY A 80 15.20 4.74 0.61
CA GLY A 80 15.94 3.49 0.56
C GLY A 80 15.16 2.31 0.02
N LEU A 81 14.38 2.51 -1.07
CA LEU A 81 13.40 1.55 -1.58
C LEU A 81 13.99 0.42 -2.44
N ALA A 82 15.18 0.62 -3.02
CA ALA A 82 15.78 -0.34 -3.94
C ALA A 82 15.91 -1.75 -3.33
N GLY A 83 15.42 -2.75 -4.06
CA GLY A 83 15.47 -4.16 -3.65
C GLY A 83 14.38 -4.59 -2.67
N LYS A 84 13.55 -3.67 -2.15
CA LYS A 84 12.44 -4.00 -1.25
C LYS A 84 11.23 -4.56 -2.02
N LEU A 85 10.37 -5.25 -1.28
CA LEU A 85 9.04 -5.60 -1.78
C LEU A 85 8.13 -4.37 -1.70
N GLY A 86 7.47 -4.04 -2.80
CA GLY A 86 6.51 -2.95 -2.92
C GLY A 86 5.10 -3.42 -3.21
N GLY A 87 4.16 -2.53 -3.05
CA GLY A 87 2.77 -2.72 -3.45
C GLY A 87 1.92 -1.51 -3.12
N ALA A 88 0.78 -1.40 -3.76
CA ALA A 88 -0.05 -0.21 -3.69
C ALA A 88 -1.51 -0.52 -3.37
N PHE A 89 -2.21 0.49 -2.83
CA PHE A 89 -3.65 0.46 -2.60
C PHE A 89 -4.26 1.83 -2.81
N ALA A 90 -5.55 1.88 -3.09
CA ALA A 90 -6.25 3.14 -3.29
C ALA A 90 -7.65 3.14 -2.65
N THR A 91 -8.18 4.34 -2.49
CA THR A 91 -9.60 4.56 -2.21
C THR A 91 -10.19 5.49 -3.25
N GLU A 92 -11.45 5.29 -3.60
CA GLU A 92 -12.18 6.13 -4.54
C GLU A 92 -13.59 6.44 -4.02
N GLN A 93 -14.24 7.44 -4.58
CA GLN A 93 -15.53 7.88 -4.10
C GLN A 93 -16.70 7.12 -4.75
N TYR A 94 -16.55 6.68 -5.98
CA TYR A 94 -17.57 5.98 -6.78
C TYR A 94 -16.91 5.07 -7.82
N ILE A 95 -17.66 4.14 -8.39
CA ILE A 95 -17.23 3.25 -9.47
C ILE A 95 -17.87 3.71 -10.81
N PRO A 96 -17.09 3.89 -11.87
CA PRO A 96 -15.62 3.80 -11.96
C PRO A 96 -14.96 5.14 -11.57
N GLY A 97 -14.18 5.14 -10.48
CA GLY A 97 -13.53 6.35 -9.97
C GLY A 97 -12.08 6.54 -10.43
N GLY A 98 -11.47 5.47 -10.95
CA GLY A 98 -10.08 5.48 -11.40
C GLY A 98 -9.08 5.02 -10.32
N GLY A 99 -9.52 4.31 -9.29
CA GLY A 99 -8.66 3.79 -8.24
C GLY A 99 -7.53 2.89 -8.75
N GLU A 100 -7.80 2.08 -9.78
CA GLU A 100 -6.77 1.26 -10.41
C GLU A 100 -5.71 2.10 -11.14
N ALA A 101 -6.08 3.23 -11.75
CA ALA A 101 -5.12 4.15 -12.37
C ALA A 101 -4.20 4.76 -11.30
N THR A 102 -4.75 5.16 -10.16
CA THR A 102 -3.96 5.62 -9.01
C THR A 102 -2.96 4.56 -8.54
N ILE A 103 -3.39 3.30 -8.42
CA ILE A 103 -2.51 2.19 -8.08
C ILE A 103 -1.39 2.02 -9.11
N GLN A 104 -1.70 2.07 -10.40
CA GLN A 104 -0.70 1.92 -11.46
C GLN A 104 0.37 3.00 -11.41
N GLU A 105 0.01 4.24 -11.10
CA GLU A 105 0.98 5.33 -10.90
C GLU A 105 1.91 5.06 -9.70
N LEU A 106 1.37 4.55 -8.59
CA LEU A 106 2.17 4.16 -7.42
C LEU A 106 3.11 2.99 -7.75
N LEU A 107 2.62 1.95 -8.40
CA LEU A 107 3.44 0.82 -8.82
C LEU A 107 4.54 1.24 -9.82
N ALA A 108 4.25 2.17 -10.73
CA ALA A 108 5.25 2.73 -11.63
C ALA A 108 6.35 3.48 -10.86
N PHE A 109 6.00 4.25 -9.82
CA PHE A 109 6.96 4.89 -8.93
C PHE A 109 7.84 3.85 -8.22
N GLU A 110 7.25 2.82 -7.64
CA GLU A 110 7.97 1.75 -6.95
C GLU A 110 8.96 1.01 -7.86
N LEU A 111 8.52 0.67 -9.08
CA LEU A 111 9.38 0.07 -10.11
C LEU A 111 10.54 0.99 -10.50
N CYS A 112 10.30 2.30 -10.69
CA CYS A 112 11.36 3.29 -10.94
C CYS A 112 12.37 3.36 -9.78
N CYS A 113 11.93 3.12 -8.54
CA CYS A 113 12.79 3.07 -7.36
C CYS A 113 13.54 1.74 -7.20
N GLY A 114 13.35 0.77 -8.10
CA GLY A 114 14.02 -0.54 -8.06
C GLY A 114 13.40 -1.54 -7.11
N MET A 115 12.11 -1.40 -6.78
CA MET A 115 11.37 -2.36 -5.98
C MET A 115 10.86 -3.53 -6.82
N ALA A 116 10.67 -4.68 -6.18
CA ALA A 116 9.84 -5.76 -6.72
C ALA A 116 8.41 -5.55 -6.23
N VAL A 117 7.43 -5.44 -7.14
CA VAL A 117 6.04 -5.16 -6.75
C VAL A 117 5.18 -6.41 -6.63
N TYR A 118 4.30 -6.42 -5.64
CA TYR A 118 3.34 -7.47 -5.37
C TYR A 118 1.91 -6.92 -5.37
N SER A 119 1.08 -7.48 -6.22
CA SER A 119 -0.27 -6.97 -6.49
C SER A 119 -1.37 -7.55 -5.60
N GLY A 120 -1.08 -8.58 -4.81
CA GLY A 120 -2.09 -9.35 -4.10
C GLY A 120 -2.55 -10.62 -4.84
N GLY A 121 -2.33 -10.70 -6.14
CA GLY A 121 -2.46 -11.86 -6.99
C GLY A 121 -3.87 -12.44 -7.14
N GLY A 122 -4.47 -12.28 -8.31
CA GLY A 122 -5.78 -12.86 -8.64
C GLY A 122 -5.81 -14.39 -8.57
N SER A 123 -4.66 -15.05 -8.77
CA SER A 123 -4.56 -16.52 -8.70
C SER A 123 -4.65 -17.11 -7.28
N PHE A 124 -4.63 -16.30 -6.24
CA PHE A 124 -4.82 -16.76 -4.86
C PHE A 124 -6.29 -16.86 -4.43
N GLY A 125 -7.22 -16.71 -5.36
CA GLY A 125 -8.65 -16.85 -5.09
C GLY A 125 -9.30 -15.57 -4.53
N THR A 126 -10.46 -15.73 -3.92
CA THR A 126 -11.27 -14.62 -3.38
C THR A 126 -10.67 -14.07 -2.09
N PRO A 127 -10.67 -12.74 -1.91
CA PRO A 127 -11.03 -11.73 -2.93
C PRO A 127 -9.97 -11.67 -4.05
N PHE A 128 -10.42 -11.48 -5.29
CA PHE A 128 -9.52 -11.33 -6.43
C PHE A 128 -8.92 -9.91 -6.44
N ILE A 129 -7.59 -9.84 -6.48
CA ILE A 129 -6.84 -8.57 -6.48
C ILE A 129 -5.87 -8.60 -7.67
N HIS A 130 -5.97 -7.62 -8.58
CA HIS A 130 -5.15 -7.58 -9.78
C HIS A 130 -3.91 -6.70 -9.62
N PHE A 131 -4.07 -5.41 -9.32
CA PHE A 131 -2.95 -4.47 -9.14
C PHE A 131 -2.72 -4.08 -7.68
N GLY A 132 -3.73 -4.22 -6.88
CA GLY A 132 -3.84 -3.83 -5.49
C GLY A 132 -5.32 -3.60 -5.14
N PRO A 133 -5.68 -3.52 -3.86
CA PRO A 133 -7.08 -3.32 -3.47
C PRO A 133 -7.51 -1.86 -3.63
N VAL A 134 -8.76 -1.68 -4.08
CA VAL A 134 -9.45 -0.39 -4.12
C VAL A 134 -10.69 -0.47 -3.23
N GLY A 135 -10.91 0.53 -2.38
CA GLY A 135 -12.10 0.63 -1.53
C GLY A 135 -12.92 1.87 -1.84
N LEU A 136 -14.24 1.78 -1.64
CA LEU A 136 -15.18 2.91 -1.82
C LEU A 136 -15.33 3.70 -0.53
N SER A 137 -15.19 5.02 -0.60
CA SER A 137 -15.28 5.91 0.57
C SER A 137 -16.65 5.87 1.25
N GLY A 138 -17.74 5.74 0.50
CA GLY A 138 -19.10 5.77 1.03
C GLY A 138 -19.48 4.55 1.87
N ASN A 139 -18.83 3.42 1.65
CA ASN A 139 -19.05 2.15 2.35
C ASN A 139 -17.73 1.40 2.60
N ILE A 140 -16.70 2.11 3.01
CA ILE A 140 -15.34 1.55 3.18
C ILE A 140 -15.32 0.31 4.10
N ALA A 141 -16.23 0.22 5.06
CA ALA A 141 -16.32 -0.92 5.97
C ALA A 141 -16.55 -2.26 5.26
N ASP A 142 -17.21 -2.27 4.12
CA ASP A 142 -17.48 -3.48 3.32
C ASP A 142 -16.18 -4.03 2.68
N PHE A 143 -15.13 -3.22 2.64
CA PHE A 143 -13.83 -3.57 2.05
C PHE A 143 -12.79 -4.02 3.08
N ARG A 144 -13.15 -4.12 4.37
CA ARG A 144 -12.21 -4.51 5.43
C ARG A 144 -11.50 -5.83 5.12
N GLU A 145 -12.26 -6.87 4.79
CA GLU A 145 -11.70 -8.19 4.48
C GLU A 145 -10.74 -8.14 3.27
N LEU A 146 -11.06 -7.34 2.25
CA LEU A 146 -10.21 -7.14 1.09
C LEU A 146 -8.83 -6.60 1.49
N PHE A 147 -8.80 -5.53 2.29
CA PHE A 147 -7.56 -4.92 2.75
C PHE A 147 -6.77 -5.81 3.71
N GLN A 148 -7.43 -6.47 4.65
CA GLN A 148 -6.79 -7.43 5.56
C GLN A 148 -6.18 -8.61 4.80
N THR A 149 -6.91 -9.16 3.82
CA THR A 149 -6.42 -10.25 2.98
C THR A 149 -5.20 -9.83 2.17
N TYR A 150 -5.23 -8.62 1.61
CA TYR A 150 -4.07 -8.07 0.89
C TYR A 150 -2.84 -7.97 1.80
N GLY A 151 -2.99 -7.39 2.98
CA GLY A 151 -1.90 -7.29 3.96
C GLY A 151 -1.33 -8.65 4.34
N LYS A 152 -2.19 -9.63 4.66
CA LYS A 152 -1.77 -10.99 4.97
C LYS A 152 -0.99 -11.64 3.83
N ARG A 153 -1.50 -11.52 2.58
CA ARG A 153 -0.83 -12.08 1.39
C ARG A 153 0.53 -11.43 1.16
N PHE A 154 0.62 -10.10 1.31
CA PHE A 154 1.86 -9.35 1.15
C PHE A 154 2.94 -9.81 2.15
N ALA A 155 2.61 -9.87 3.43
CA ALA A 155 3.52 -10.33 4.48
C ALA A 155 3.94 -11.79 4.27
N THR A 156 2.99 -12.67 3.91
CA THR A 156 3.26 -14.08 3.61
C THR A 156 4.22 -14.22 2.42
N PHE A 157 4.03 -13.43 1.36
CA PHE A 157 4.91 -13.45 0.20
C PHE A 157 6.32 -12.98 0.56
N CYS A 158 6.45 -11.91 1.33
CA CYS A 158 7.73 -11.41 1.79
C CYS A 158 8.49 -12.44 2.64
N ALA A 159 7.80 -13.12 3.56
CA ALA A 159 8.40 -14.15 4.40
C ALA A 159 8.94 -15.35 3.60
N LYS A 160 8.32 -15.71 2.47
CA LYS A 160 8.76 -16.80 1.60
C LYS A 160 9.97 -16.47 0.73
N LYS A 161 10.26 -15.19 0.51
CA LYS A 161 11.34 -14.75 -0.36
C LYS A 161 12.74 -15.04 0.23
N ASP A 162 12.81 -15.25 1.54
CA ASP A 162 14.10 -15.49 2.24
C ASP A 162 14.42 -16.98 2.44
N ASN A 163 13.51 -17.86 1.99
CA ASN A 163 13.69 -19.30 2.00
C ASN A 163 13.92 -19.83 0.58
#